data_c737e07c14721438427b34f5b88920be
#
_entry.id   c737e07c14721438427b34f5b88920be
#
_cell.length_a   1.000
_cell.length_b   1.000
_cell.length_c   1.000
_cell.angle_alpha   90.00
_cell.angle_beta   90.00
_cell.angle_gamma   90.00
#
_symmetry.space_group_name_H-M   'P 1'
#
loop_
_entity.id
_entity.type
_entity.pdbx_description
1 polymer ?
#
loop_
_entity_poly.entity_id
_entity_poly.type
_entity_poly.pdbx_seq_one_letter_code
_entity_poly.pdbx_strand_id
1 'polypeptide(L)'
;MNVVVGGGSTMLTIRPEEGSKRSSPGMRLNQIRFRQGQSLLSDAALADLHAAEPLVSGAALISEGLGFSVDLRPGDGGLVGYRAKPHTGVIDLDRIGHYAASDFWEAIRTTDRRIILDPGAFYILVSREAVTIPPDYAAEMAPYLAMVGEFRVHYAG
;
A
#
# COMPACT_ATOMS: atom_id res chain seq x y z
N MET A 1 -8.03 0.20 5.42
CA MET A 1 -6.60 0.00 5.12
C MET A 1 -6.33 0.57 3.73
N ASN A 2 -5.32 1.41 3.61
CA ASN A 2 -4.89 1.92 2.32
C ASN A 2 -3.94 0.92 1.67
N VAL A 3 -4.23 0.51 0.44
CA VAL A 3 -3.39 -0.41 -0.34
C VAL A 3 -2.63 0.43 -1.36
N VAL A 4 -1.32 0.34 -1.33
CA VAL A 4 -0.46 1.01 -2.30
C VAL A 4 -0.05 0.00 -3.35
N VAL A 5 -0.44 0.23 -4.59
CA VAL A 5 -0.09 -0.62 -5.72
C VAL A 5 0.97 0.10 -6.55
N GLY A 6 2.17 -0.44 -6.59
CA GLY A 6 3.26 0.08 -7.40
C GLY A 6 3.69 -0.94 -8.45
N GLY A 7 3.65 -0.58 -9.71
CA GLY A 7 4.24 -1.37 -10.80
C GLY A 7 5.71 -0.98 -10.98
N GLY A 8 6.61 -1.91 -10.69
CA GLY A 8 8.05 -1.69 -10.78
C GLY A 8 8.69 -1.27 -9.46
N SER A 9 10.02 -1.40 -9.39
CA SER A 9 10.84 -1.06 -8.22
C SER A 9 10.81 0.46 -7.97
N THR A 10 9.72 0.98 -7.47
CA THR A 10 9.70 2.34 -6.97
C THR A 10 10.08 2.30 -5.49
N MET A 11 11.35 2.04 -5.26
CA MET A 11 11.98 2.63 -4.10
C MET A 11 11.82 4.14 -4.28
N LEU A 12 11.22 4.82 -3.31
CA LEU A 12 11.43 6.26 -3.16
C LEU A 12 12.95 6.42 -2.94
N THR A 13 13.70 6.50 -4.02
CA THR A 13 15.12 6.78 -3.95
C THR A 13 15.21 8.28 -3.76
N ILE A 14 15.27 8.71 -2.51
CA ILE A 14 15.72 10.05 -2.19
C ILE A 14 17.19 10.09 -2.59
N ARG A 15 17.47 10.50 -3.81
CA ARG A 15 18.83 10.78 -4.25
C ARG A 15 19.16 12.19 -3.76
N PRO A 16 20.20 12.36 -2.95
CA PRO A 16 20.77 13.67 -2.79
C PRO A 16 21.38 14.07 -4.15
N GLU A 17 20.91 15.13 -4.79
CA GLU A 17 21.68 15.86 -5.79
C GLU A 17 22.61 16.79 -5.06
N GLU A 18 23.85 16.95 -5.51
CA GLU A 18 24.78 17.91 -4.94
C GLU A 18 24.16 19.32 -4.93
N GLY A 19 24.06 19.90 -3.75
CA GLY A 19 23.62 21.29 -3.55
C GLY A 19 22.25 21.51 -2.91
N SER A 20 21.37 20.52 -2.72
CA SER A 20 20.10 20.71 -1.98
C SER A 20 20.20 20.14 -0.56
N LYS A 21 19.77 20.90 0.44
CA LYS A 21 19.65 20.46 1.85
C LYS A 21 18.57 19.41 1.95
N ARG A 22 18.95 18.10 2.16
CA ARG A 22 18.00 17.06 1.76
C ARG A 22 17.66 16.00 2.74
N SER A 23 18.49 15.74 3.64
CA SER A 23 18.21 14.89 4.78
C SER A 23 19.14 15.30 5.88
N SER A 24 18.60 15.80 6.96
CA SER A 24 19.38 16.06 8.15
C SER A 24 19.86 14.74 8.74
N PRO A 25 21.10 14.66 9.24
CA PRO A 25 21.54 13.51 10.01
C PRO A 25 20.56 13.21 11.14
N GLY A 26 20.10 11.96 11.25
CA GLY A 26 19.10 11.55 12.24
C GLY A 26 17.67 11.42 11.70
N MET A 27 17.41 11.76 10.44
CA MET A 27 16.10 11.52 9.81
C MET A 27 15.82 10.01 9.69
N ARG A 28 14.62 9.60 10.11
CA ARG A 28 14.18 8.21 10.01
C ARG A 28 13.55 7.96 8.65
N LEU A 29 14.25 7.20 7.81
CA LEU A 29 13.79 6.87 6.44
C LEU A 29 13.18 5.48 6.33
N ASN A 30 13.51 4.58 7.26
CA ASN A 30 13.06 3.18 7.20
C ASN A 30 13.07 2.51 8.57
N GLN A 31 12.36 1.37 8.66
CA GLN A 31 12.41 0.47 9.80
C GLN A 31 12.91 -0.89 9.34
N ILE A 32 13.83 -1.47 10.08
CA ILE A 32 14.32 -2.83 9.86
C ILE A 32 13.81 -3.71 11.00
N ARG A 33 13.18 -4.83 10.64
CA ARG A 33 12.73 -5.85 11.58
C ARG A 33 13.49 -7.14 11.32
N PHE A 34 14.12 -7.66 12.34
CA PHE A 34 14.77 -8.96 12.29
C PHE A 34 13.80 -10.03 12.79
N ARG A 35 13.66 -11.12 12.04
CA ARG A 35 12.82 -12.26 12.41
C ARG A 35 13.68 -13.53 12.39
N GLN A 36 13.39 -14.45 13.29
CA GLN A 36 14.02 -15.77 13.35
C GLN A 36 12.94 -16.85 13.27
N GLY A 37 13.13 -17.85 12.42
CA GLY A 37 12.18 -18.94 12.21
C GLY A 37 11.04 -18.61 11.23
N GLN A 38 10.15 -19.57 11.00
CA GLN A 38 8.92 -19.38 10.24
C GLN A 38 7.80 -18.93 11.18
N SER A 39 7.30 -17.74 10.95
CA SER A 39 6.23 -17.14 11.76
C SER A 39 4.92 -16.96 11.00
N LEU A 40 4.82 -17.47 9.75
CA LEU A 40 3.60 -17.38 8.96
C LEU A 40 2.62 -18.48 9.38
N LEU A 41 1.36 -18.11 9.57
CA LEU A 41 0.29 -19.05 9.79
C LEU A 41 0.01 -19.83 8.50
N SER A 42 -0.31 -21.13 8.65
CA SER A 42 -0.89 -21.89 7.55
C SER A 42 -2.31 -21.42 7.26
N ASP A 43 -2.83 -21.69 6.06
CA ASP A 43 -4.20 -21.33 5.70
C ASP A 43 -5.24 -21.93 6.66
N ALA A 44 -5.01 -23.16 7.16
CA ALA A 44 -5.87 -23.79 8.16
C ALA A 44 -5.87 -23.01 9.48
N ALA A 45 -4.68 -22.66 10.01
CA ALA A 45 -4.57 -21.88 11.23
C ALA A 45 -5.15 -20.46 11.06
N LEU A 46 -5.01 -19.88 9.87
CA LEU A 46 -5.59 -18.58 9.54
C LEU A 46 -7.13 -18.64 9.48
N ALA A 47 -7.70 -19.73 8.94
CA ALA A 47 -9.13 -19.96 8.94
C ALA A 47 -9.69 -20.15 10.36
N ASP A 48 -9.00 -20.91 11.20
CA ASP A 48 -9.38 -21.11 12.61
C ASP A 48 -9.34 -19.77 13.38
N LEU A 49 -8.29 -18.96 13.16
CA LEU A 49 -8.18 -17.63 13.76
C LEU A 49 -9.31 -16.72 13.29
N HIS A 50 -9.61 -16.71 11.98
CA HIS A 50 -10.70 -15.90 11.42
C HIS A 50 -12.07 -16.33 11.95
N ALA A 51 -12.28 -17.63 12.21
CA ALA A 51 -13.52 -18.14 12.78
C ALA A 51 -13.68 -17.74 14.26
N ALA A 52 -12.58 -17.66 15.00
CA ALA A 52 -12.57 -17.22 16.39
C ALA A 52 -12.69 -15.69 16.51
N GLU A 53 -11.99 -14.96 15.67
CA GLU A 53 -11.97 -13.51 15.65
C GLU A 53 -11.92 -13.04 14.19
N PRO A 54 -12.99 -12.40 13.66
CA PRO A 54 -13.05 -12.00 12.27
C PRO A 54 -11.91 -11.05 11.88
N LEU A 55 -11.05 -11.48 10.97
CA LEU A 55 -9.89 -10.72 10.47
C LEU A 55 -10.27 -9.75 9.35
N VAL A 56 -11.37 -10.02 8.65
CA VAL A 56 -11.89 -9.17 7.56
C VAL A 56 -13.40 -9.04 7.63
N SER A 57 -13.92 -7.93 7.14
CA SER A 57 -15.36 -7.75 6.97
C SER A 57 -15.88 -8.59 5.79
N GLY A 58 -16.89 -9.41 6.04
CA GLY A 58 -17.49 -10.25 5.01
C GLY A 58 -16.81 -11.62 4.86
N ALA A 59 -16.91 -12.22 3.67
CA ALA A 59 -16.32 -13.53 3.40
C ALA A 59 -14.80 -13.42 3.24
N ALA A 60 -14.06 -14.21 4.02
CA ALA A 60 -12.61 -14.29 3.88
C ALA A 60 -12.22 -15.14 2.66
N LEU A 61 -11.29 -14.65 1.86
CA LEU A 61 -10.58 -15.43 0.85
C LEU A 61 -9.25 -15.86 1.45
N ILE A 62 -9.11 -17.14 1.79
CA ILE A 62 -7.89 -17.70 2.36
C ILE A 62 -7.28 -18.67 1.35
N SER A 63 -6.13 -18.28 0.79
CA SER A 63 -5.33 -19.09 -0.13
C SER A 63 -3.93 -18.51 -0.15
N GLU A 64 -2.97 -19.22 0.40
CA GLU A 64 -1.59 -18.74 0.63
C GLU A 64 -1.54 -17.43 1.43
N GLY A 65 -2.51 -17.28 2.37
CA GLY A 65 -2.72 -16.10 3.18
C GLY A 65 -4.13 -15.51 3.03
N LEU A 66 -4.33 -14.32 3.58
CA LEU A 66 -5.61 -13.61 3.57
C LEU A 66 -5.68 -12.64 2.37
N GLY A 67 -6.56 -12.91 1.43
CA GLY A 67 -6.76 -12.13 0.23
C GLY A 67 -7.56 -10.84 0.46
N PHE A 68 -7.17 -9.77 -0.21
CA PHE A 68 -7.90 -8.48 -0.23
C PHE A 68 -8.22 -8.06 -1.64
N SER A 69 -9.34 -7.38 -1.78
CA SER A 69 -9.77 -6.77 -3.04
C SER A 69 -9.57 -5.26 -3.00
N VAL A 70 -9.24 -4.67 -4.13
CA VAL A 70 -9.27 -3.22 -4.28
C VAL A 70 -10.71 -2.75 -4.43
N ASP A 71 -11.11 -1.71 -3.69
CA ASP A 71 -12.42 -1.11 -3.85
C ASP A 71 -12.43 -0.11 -5.01
N LEU A 72 -13.06 -0.50 -6.10
CA LEU A 72 -13.30 0.35 -7.26
C LEU A 72 -14.74 0.85 -7.35
N ARG A 73 -15.50 0.77 -6.26
CA ARG A 73 -16.82 1.41 -6.19
C ARG A 73 -16.63 2.91 -6.16
N PRO A 74 -17.29 3.65 -7.08
CA PRO A 74 -17.13 5.09 -7.13
C PRO A 74 -17.61 5.74 -5.83
N GLY A 75 -16.71 6.46 -5.16
CA GLY A 75 -17.05 7.39 -4.09
C GLY A 75 -17.58 8.71 -4.65
N ASP A 76 -17.55 9.76 -3.84
CA ASP A 76 -18.01 11.09 -4.23
C ASP A 76 -17.30 11.57 -5.50
N GLY A 77 -18.10 11.90 -6.52
CA GLY A 77 -17.61 12.30 -7.82
C GLY A 77 -16.79 11.22 -8.55
N GLY A 78 -17.02 9.93 -8.26
CA GLY A 78 -16.36 8.83 -8.94
C GLY A 78 -14.95 8.49 -8.43
N LEU A 79 -14.50 9.10 -7.34
CA LEU A 79 -13.16 8.88 -6.79
C LEU A 79 -12.95 7.45 -6.30
N VAL A 80 -11.85 6.82 -6.72
CA VAL A 80 -11.46 5.46 -6.30
C VAL A 80 -10.01 5.37 -5.78
N GLY A 81 -9.23 6.43 -5.94
CA GLY A 81 -7.85 6.47 -5.46
C GLY A 81 -7.06 7.62 -6.02
N TYR A 82 -5.75 7.50 -5.89
CA TYR A 82 -4.81 8.53 -6.36
C TYR A 82 -3.63 7.89 -7.07
N ARG A 83 -3.10 8.60 -8.07
CA ARG A 83 -1.86 8.26 -8.77
C ARG A 83 -0.82 9.33 -8.46
N ALA A 84 0.41 8.92 -8.22
CA ALA A 84 1.51 9.86 -8.09
C ALA A 84 1.76 10.56 -9.43
N LYS A 85 1.87 11.87 -9.40
CA LYS A 85 2.22 12.67 -10.58
C LYS A 85 3.69 12.44 -10.95
N PRO A 86 4.02 12.25 -12.22
CA PRO A 86 5.41 12.27 -12.67
C PRO A 86 5.99 13.69 -12.59
N HIS A 87 7.29 13.80 -12.42
CA HIS A 87 8.03 15.07 -12.51
C HIS A 87 7.55 16.17 -11.54
N THR A 88 7.17 15.79 -10.32
CA THR A 88 6.85 16.73 -9.26
C THR A 88 8.10 17.40 -8.70
N GLY A 89 7.91 18.51 -7.97
CA GLY A 89 8.98 19.17 -7.24
C GLY A 89 9.57 18.30 -6.13
N VAL A 90 10.73 18.68 -5.65
CA VAL A 90 11.39 18.03 -4.50
C VAL A 90 10.64 18.39 -3.21
N ILE A 91 10.38 17.39 -2.38
CA ILE A 91 9.80 17.58 -1.06
C ILE A 91 10.91 17.87 -0.06
N ASP A 92 10.84 19.02 0.57
CA ASP A 92 11.67 19.38 1.72
C ASP A 92 10.98 18.84 2.98
N LEU A 93 11.56 17.83 3.60
CA LEU A 93 10.99 17.12 4.74
C LEU A 93 11.00 17.94 6.04
N ASP A 94 11.78 19.03 6.10
CA ASP A 94 11.78 19.95 7.24
C ASP A 94 10.54 20.88 7.21
N ARG A 95 9.82 20.93 6.10
CA ARG A 95 8.62 21.76 5.92
C ARG A 95 7.35 20.95 6.11
N ILE A 96 7.12 20.49 7.33
CA ILE A 96 5.95 19.67 7.69
C ILE A 96 4.65 20.44 7.40
N GLY A 97 3.70 19.78 6.73
CA GLY A 97 2.38 20.34 6.41
C GLY A 97 2.38 21.48 5.39
N HIS A 98 3.51 21.75 4.71
CA HIS A 98 3.65 22.85 3.78
C HIS A 98 3.07 22.56 2.39
N TYR A 99 3.09 21.30 1.97
CA TYR A 99 2.74 20.90 0.60
C TYR A 99 1.27 20.50 0.51
N ALA A 100 0.60 20.92 -0.57
CA ALA A 100 -0.72 20.42 -0.89
C ALA A 100 -0.60 19.00 -1.52
N ALA A 101 -1.45 18.08 -1.10
CA ALA A 101 -1.46 16.73 -1.68
C ALA A 101 -1.70 16.75 -3.19
N SER A 102 -2.51 17.69 -3.67
CA SER A 102 -2.79 17.90 -5.09
C SER A 102 -1.56 18.28 -5.94
N ASP A 103 -0.46 18.73 -5.35
CA ASP A 103 0.76 19.02 -6.08
C ASP A 103 1.47 17.74 -6.53
N PHE A 104 1.28 16.65 -5.77
CA PHE A 104 1.97 15.38 -5.95
C PHE A 104 1.05 14.24 -6.43
N TRP A 105 -0.26 14.38 -6.22
CA TRP A 105 -1.22 13.33 -6.47
C TRP A 105 -2.31 13.76 -7.43
N GLU A 106 -2.66 12.86 -8.34
CA GLU A 106 -3.79 12.98 -9.25
C GLU A 106 -4.91 12.05 -8.81
N ALA A 107 -6.13 12.59 -8.71
CA ALA A 107 -7.31 11.81 -8.34
C ALA A 107 -7.71 10.87 -9.49
N ILE A 108 -7.84 9.58 -9.19
CA ILE A 108 -8.35 8.58 -10.12
C ILE A 108 -9.85 8.48 -9.94
N ARG A 109 -10.56 8.63 -11.06
CA ARG A 109 -12.03 8.56 -11.10
C ARG A 109 -12.46 7.50 -12.09
N THR A 110 -13.50 6.75 -11.73
CA THR A 110 -14.13 5.77 -12.61
C THR A 110 -15.63 5.76 -12.42
N THR A 111 -16.35 5.35 -13.44
CA THR A 111 -17.80 5.13 -13.40
C THR A 111 -18.16 3.67 -13.62
N ASP A 112 -17.25 2.90 -14.19
CA ASP A 112 -17.43 1.50 -14.59
C ASP A 112 -16.65 0.49 -13.74
N ARG A 113 -16.10 0.94 -12.60
CA ARG A 113 -15.30 0.14 -11.66
C ARG A 113 -14.05 -0.47 -12.29
N ARG A 114 -13.44 0.25 -13.22
CA ARG A 114 -12.21 -0.15 -13.89
C ARG A 114 -11.19 0.97 -13.82
N ILE A 115 -9.94 0.58 -13.68
CA ILE A 115 -8.80 1.47 -13.79
C ILE A 115 -7.72 0.79 -14.63
N ILE A 116 -6.93 1.58 -15.31
CA ILE A 116 -5.74 1.10 -16.00
C ILE A 116 -4.54 1.47 -15.15
N LEU A 117 -3.71 0.48 -14.86
CA LEU A 117 -2.47 0.66 -14.13
C LEU A 117 -1.31 0.77 -15.13
N ASP A 118 -0.70 1.94 -15.20
CA ASP A 118 0.46 2.17 -16.07
C ASP A 118 1.72 1.55 -15.45
N PRO A 119 2.58 0.90 -16.26
CA PRO A 119 3.86 0.41 -15.81
C PRO A 119 4.71 1.54 -15.19
N GLY A 120 5.32 1.27 -14.04
CA GLY A 120 6.19 2.23 -13.35
C GLY A 120 5.47 3.36 -12.62
N ALA A 121 4.14 3.43 -12.69
CA ALA A 121 3.36 4.40 -11.91
C ALA A 121 3.09 3.90 -10.49
N PHE A 122 2.85 4.83 -9.58
CA PHE A 122 2.57 4.56 -8.18
C PHE A 122 1.14 4.98 -7.84
N TYR A 123 0.41 4.10 -7.16
CA TYR A 123 -1.00 4.29 -6.86
C TYR A 123 -1.29 4.13 -5.38
N ILE A 124 -2.23 4.91 -4.88
CA ILE A 124 -2.86 4.72 -3.57
C ILE A 124 -4.32 4.34 -3.81
N LEU A 125 -4.66 3.12 -3.42
CA LEU A 125 -6.01 2.56 -3.53
C LEU A 125 -6.48 2.10 -2.15
N VAL A 126 -7.75 1.79 -2.00
CA VAL A 126 -8.34 1.35 -0.73
C VAL A 126 -8.78 -0.11 -0.85
N SER A 127 -8.59 -0.90 0.19
CA SER A 127 -9.15 -2.24 0.25
C SER A 127 -10.67 -2.17 0.40
N ARG A 128 -11.36 -3.10 -0.25
CA ARG A 128 -12.79 -3.29 -0.11
C ARG A 128 -13.15 -3.79 1.28
N GLU A 129 -12.32 -4.67 1.80
CA GLU A 129 -12.48 -5.28 3.11
C GLU A 129 -11.89 -4.38 4.20
N ALA A 130 -12.62 -4.22 5.30
CA ALA A 130 -12.03 -3.75 6.54
C ALA A 130 -11.24 -4.88 7.18
N VAL A 131 -10.06 -4.59 7.73
CA VAL A 131 -9.13 -5.57 8.27
C VAL A 131 -8.89 -5.30 9.74
N THR A 132 -8.94 -6.36 10.54
CA THR A 132 -8.60 -6.35 11.95
C THR A 132 -7.43 -7.31 12.17
N ILE A 133 -6.36 -6.83 12.78
CA ILE A 133 -5.23 -7.67 13.18
C ILE A 133 -5.27 -7.78 14.70
N PRO A 134 -5.45 -9.00 15.27
CA PRO A 134 -5.46 -9.18 16.71
C PRO A 134 -4.13 -8.75 17.34
N PRO A 135 -4.14 -8.30 18.61
CA PRO A 135 -2.95 -7.71 19.27
C PRO A 135 -1.72 -8.64 19.32
N ASP A 136 -1.94 -9.96 19.37
CA ASP A 136 -0.87 -10.95 19.45
C ASP A 136 -0.29 -11.33 18.08
N TYR A 137 -0.80 -10.73 17.01
CA TYR A 137 -0.42 -11.02 15.64
C TYR A 137 0.13 -9.79 14.94
N ALA A 138 0.89 -10.04 13.89
CA ALA A 138 1.31 -9.02 12.93
C ALA A 138 1.01 -9.51 11.52
N ALA A 139 0.71 -8.59 10.61
CA ALA A 139 0.49 -8.90 9.21
C ALA A 139 1.58 -8.26 8.35
N GLU A 140 1.89 -8.92 7.25
CA GLU A 140 2.72 -8.37 6.19
C GLU A 140 2.01 -8.53 4.84
N MET A 141 2.27 -7.60 3.92
CA MET A 141 1.71 -7.69 2.57
C MET A 141 2.55 -8.67 1.75
N ALA A 142 1.89 -9.65 1.17
CA ALA A 142 2.49 -10.57 0.21
C ALA A 142 2.01 -10.23 -1.21
N PRO A 143 2.86 -10.39 -2.25
CA PRO A 143 2.44 -10.23 -3.63
C PRO A 143 1.44 -11.34 -4.00
N TYR A 144 0.37 -10.95 -4.67
CA TYR A 144 -0.63 -11.90 -5.16
C TYR A 144 -0.28 -12.33 -6.59
N LEU A 145 -0.25 -13.64 -6.82
CA LEU A 145 -0.01 -14.25 -8.14
C LEU A 145 1.21 -13.65 -8.88
N ALA A 146 2.38 -13.68 -8.26
CA ALA A 146 3.63 -13.17 -8.83
C ALA A 146 3.95 -13.72 -10.24
N MET A 147 3.40 -14.89 -10.59
CA MET A 147 3.54 -15.54 -11.91
C MET A 147 2.71 -14.89 -13.03
N VAL A 148 1.69 -14.09 -12.71
CA VAL A 148 0.76 -13.49 -13.69
C VAL A 148 1.10 -12.02 -13.96
N GLY A 149 1.95 -11.43 -13.17
CA GLY A 149 2.38 -10.05 -13.26
C GLY A 149 2.69 -9.52 -11.87
N GLU A 150 3.87 -8.96 -11.70
CA GLU A 150 4.30 -8.47 -10.40
C GLU A 150 3.72 -7.08 -10.14
N PHE A 151 2.63 -7.01 -9.40
CA PHE A 151 2.22 -5.77 -8.74
C PHE A 151 2.83 -5.77 -7.33
N ARG A 152 3.72 -4.83 -7.08
CA ARG A 152 4.24 -4.63 -5.74
C ARG A 152 3.21 -3.89 -4.92
N VAL A 153 2.69 -4.55 -3.91
CA VAL A 153 1.72 -3.98 -2.99
C VAL A 153 2.42 -3.68 -1.67
N HIS A 154 2.25 -2.45 -1.18
CA HIS A 154 2.76 -2.02 0.11
C HIS A 154 1.60 -1.50 0.97
N TYR A 155 1.73 -1.69 2.26
CA TYR A 155 0.84 -1.06 3.22
C TYR A 155 1.26 0.39 3.43
N ALA A 156 0.29 1.31 3.34
CA ALA A 156 0.46 2.71 3.72
C ALA A 156 -0.68 3.09 4.67
N GLY A 157 -0.37 3.21 5.94
CA GLY A 157 -1.29 3.63 6.96
C GLY A 157 -0.57 3.90 8.25
#